data_63dcb6557585b96ea86710a50756caab
#
_entry.id   63dcb6557585b96ea86710a50756caab
#
_cell.length_a   1.000
_cell.length_b   1.000
_cell.length_c   1.000
_cell.angle_alpha   90.00
_cell.angle_beta   90.00
_cell.angle_gamma   90.00
#
_symmetry.space_group_name_H-M   'P 1'
#
loop_
_entity.id
_entity.type
_entity.pdbx_description
1 polymer ?
#
loop_
_entity_poly.entity_id
_entity_poly.type
_entity_poly.pdbx_seq_one_letter_code
_entity_poly.pdbx_strand_id
1 'polypeptide(L)'
;MGCSNSSDNLAGIVILAGGASKRMGTPKATLTLPTGEQLLNYHVRHASELQVPILVADNGLGFYVDSDATLDKPSSPVMPIADYVSDFDADNDEQIRTGGALVAIESALQTLTGSNNLFTTNNQRASWLLVMSCDSLIPVTDLWQKLQQAINTAANQRVICLKDNSHLYPLLGLYHLDIEPDLKAYIDSGQRRVMPFIQPMVKTLPFTQDWQHLTNFNMPQEFEQACAALPT
;
A
#
# COMPACT_ATOMS: atom_id res chain seq x y z
N MET A 1 -28.45 16.26 7.93
CA MET A 1 -27.64 15.56 6.92
C MET A 1 -26.24 15.49 7.50
N GLY A 2 -25.86 14.32 8.07
CA GLY A 2 -24.55 14.14 8.65
C GLY A 2 -23.51 14.08 7.53
N CYS A 3 -22.46 14.89 7.61
CA CYS A 3 -21.26 14.67 6.82
C CYS A 3 -20.71 13.31 7.23
N SER A 4 -20.88 12.29 6.37
CA SER A 4 -20.14 11.03 6.54
C SER A 4 -18.65 11.38 6.45
N ASN A 5 -17.86 11.01 7.46
CA ASN A 5 -16.43 11.13 7.40
C ASN A 5 -15.95 10.42 6.13
N SER A 6 -15.07 11.08 5.36
CA SER A 6 -14.63 10.57 4.05
C SER A 6 -13.89 9.23 4.11
N SER A 7 -13.55 8.74 5.31
CA SER A 7 -12.83 7.49 5.56
C SER A 7 -13.69 6.35 6.15
N ASP A 8 -15.01 6.48 6.20
CA ASP A 8 -15.89 5.50 6.88
C ASP A 8 -15.72 4.04 6.38
N ASN A 9 -15.31 3.83 5.14
CA ASN A 9 -15.10 2.50 4.55
C ASN A 9 -13.63 2.01 4.63
N LEU A 10 -12.69 2.86 5.07
CA LEU A 10 -11.28 2.56 5.11
C LEU A 10 -10.90 1.91 6.45
N ALA A 11 -10.40 0.67 6.41
CA ALA A 11 -9.96 -0.07 7.59
C ALA A 11 -8.50 0.20 7.95
N GLY A 12 -7.67 0.50 6.94
CA GLY A 12 -6.25 0.76 7.12
C GLY A 12 -5.55 1.02 5.79
N ILE A 13 -4.28 1.34 5.89
CA ILE A 13 -3.40 1.61 4.74
C ILE A 13 -2.17 0.72 4.88
N VAL A 14 -1.72 0.09 3.79
CA VAL A 14 -0.42 -0.57 3.73
C VAL A 14 0.48 0.14 2.74
N ILE A 15 1.68 0.52 3.21
CA ILE A 15 2.75 1.10 2.40
C ILE A 15 3.77 0.00 2.09
N LEU A 16 3.91 -0.36 0.81
CA LEU A 16 4.83 -1.39 0.35
C LEU A 16 6.22 -0.77 0.14
N ALA A 17 7.07 -0.90 1.14
CA ALA A 17 8.42 -0.32 1.19
C ALA A 17 9.54 -1.34 0.87
N GLY A 18 9.26 -2.65 0.86
CA GLY A 18 10.22 -3.75 0.81
C GLY A 18 10.81 -4.10 -0.55
N GLY A 19 10.61 -3.29 -1.58
CA GLY A 19 11.10 -3.57 -2.93
C GLY A 19 12.63 -3.61 -3.05
N ALA A 20 13.17 -4.59 -3.80
CA ALA A 20 14.62 -4.81 -3.95
C ALA A 20 15.41 -3.67 -4.63
N SER A 21 14.76 -2.71 -5.26
CA SER A 21 15.29 -1.45 -5.84
C SER A 21 16.66 -1.55 -6.56
N LYS A 22 17.00 -2.72 -7.15
CA LYS A 22 18.32 -3.01 -7.71
C LYS A 22 18.86 -1.97 -8.70
N ARG A 23 17.95 -1.37 -9.50
CA ARG A 23 18.31 -0.34 -10.50
C ARG A 23 18.47 1.05 -9.90
N MET A 24 17.84 1.31 -8.77
CA MET A 24 17.99 2.57 -8.03
C MET A 24 19.29 2.63 -7.22
N GLY A 25 19.90 1.48 -6.89
CA GLY A 25 21.05 1.39 -6.02
C GLY A 25 20.76 1.67 -4.54
N THR A 26 19.57 2.15 -4.22
CA THR A 26 19.12 2.51 -2.87
C THR A 26 17.65 2.07 -2.73
N PRO A 27 17.22 1.58 -1.55
CA PRO A 27 15.81 1.30 -1.29
C PRO A 27 14.94 2.54 -1.55
N LYS A 28 13.84 2.38 -2.29
CA LYS A 28 12.99 3.53 -2.65
C LYS A 28 12.45 4.27 -1.42
N ALA A 29 12.13 3.53 -0.36
CA ALA A 29 11.65 4.08 0.90
C ALA A 29 12.56 5.15 1.52
N THR A 30 13.88 5.05 1.30
CA THR A 30 14.91 5.97 1.83
C THR A 30 15.32 7.08 0.87
N LEU A 31 14.72 7.16 -0.32
CA LEU A 31 14.96 8.27 -1.25
C LEU A 31 14.52 9.59 -0.61
N THR A 32 15.31 10.64 -0.85
CA THR A 32 15.07 11.96 -0.28
C THR A 32 14.45 12.88 -1.33
N LEU A 33 13.31 13.46 -1.00
CA LEU A 33 12.62 14.47 -1.79
C LEU A 33 13.40 15.80 -1.78
N PRO A 34 13.15 16.73 -2.70
CA PRO A 34 13.77 18.07 -2.70
C PRO A 34 13.53 18.85 -1.41
N THR A 35 12.48 18.54 -0.66
CA THR A 35 12.16 19.11 0.66
C THR A 35 13.08 18.62 1.78
N GLY A 36 13.91 17.60 1.54
CA GLY A 36 14.70 16.90 2.56
C GLY A 36 13.95 15.75 3.26
N GLU A 37 12.66 15.58 3.00
CA GLU A 37 11.84 14.48 3.56
C GLU A 37 12.15 13.15 2.86
N GLN A 38 12.23 12.05 3.62
CA GLN A 38 12.33 10.71 3.03
C GLN A 38 10.99 10.28 2.44
N LEU A 39 11.03 9.50 1.36
CA LEU A 39 9.85 9.05 0.63
C LEU A 39 8.88 8.24 1.49
N LEU A 40 9.38 7.39 2.39
CA LEU A 40 8.52 6.68 3.34
C LEU A 40 7.80 7.65 4.28
N ASN A 41 8.50 8.66 4.81
CA ASN A 41 7.91 9.67 5.69
C ASN A 41 6.86 10.52 4.96
N TYR A 42 7.12 10.87 3.70
CA TYR A 42 6.13 11.52 2.83
C TYR A 42 4.83 10.71 2.74
N HIS A 43 4.91 9.40 2.49
CA HIS A 43 3.72 8.56 2.42
C HIS A 43 3.02 8.43 3.77
N VAL A 44 3.77 8.25 4.87
CA VAL A 44 3.21 8.15 6.22
C VAL A 44 2.52 9.45 6.61
N ARG A 45 3.10 10.60 6.31
CA ARG A 45 2.51 11.92 6.60
C ARG A 45 1.16 12.09 5.91
N HIS A 46 1.07 11.81 4.60
CA HIS A 46 -0.20 11.87 3.88
C HIS A 46 -1.21 10.82 4.35
N ALA A 47 -0.74 9.60 4.70
CA ALA A 47 -1.59 8.55 5.23
C ALA A 47 -2.19 8.92 6.59
N SER A 48 -1.43 9.61 7.45
CA SER A 48 -1.89 10.02 8.80
C SER A 48 -3.09 10.97 8.77
N GLU A 49 -3.28 11.71 7.70
CA GLU A 49 -4.43 12.60 7.50
C GLU A 49 -5.76 11.81 7.43
N LEU A 50 -5.72 10.53 7.03
CA LEU A 50 -6.91 9.67 6.93
C LEU A 50 -7.33 9.05 8.27
N GLN A 51 -6.51 9.19 9.31
CA GLN A 51 -6.82 8.77 10.69
C GLN A 51 -7.19 7.28 10.83
N VAL A 52 -6.56 6.41 10.06
CA VAL A 52 -6.68 4.95 10.12
C VAL A 52 -5.31 4.32 10.37
N PRO A 53 -5.25 3.04 10.80
CA PRO A 53 -3.98 2.32 10.97
C PRO A 53 -3.12 2.34 9.71
N ILE A 54 -1.82 2.60 9.88
CA ILE A 54 -0.82 2.60 8.82
C ILE A 54 0.12 1.41 9.05
N LEU A 55 0.21 0.53 8.07
CA LEU A 55 1.03 -0.66 8.09
C LEU A 55 2.20 -0.45 7.11
N VAL A 56 3.42 -0.73 7.55
CA VAL A 56 4.62 -0.61 6.70
C VAL A 56 5.19 -1.99 6.44
N ALA A 57 5.14 -2.42 5.18
CA ALA A 57 5.72 -3.67 4.72
C ALA A 57 7.10 -3.37 4.13
N ASP A 58 8.15 -3.53 4.92
CA ASP A 58 9.53 -3.14 4.58
C ASP A 58 10.46 -4.34 4.32
N ASN A 59 9.91 -5.54 4.27
CA ASN A 59 10.65 -6.78 4.04
C ASN A 59 11.71 -7.05 5.12
N GLY A 60 11.43 -6.67 6.37
CA GLY A 60 12.35 -6.84 7.49
C GLY A 60 13.58 -5.92 7.45
N LEU A 61 13.56 -4.89 6.61
CA LEU A 61 14.68 -3.94 6.48
C LEU A 61 14.77 -2.95 7.62
N GLY A 62 13.71 -2.82 8.43
CA GLY A 62 13.68 -1.98 9.62
C GLY A 62 13.76 -0.48 9.29
N PHE A 63 13.05 -0.02 8.26
CA PHE A 63 13.04 1.40 7.93
C PHE A 63 12.44 2.21 9.07
N TYR A 64 13.16 3.25 9.44
CA TYR A 64 12.71 4.18 10.47
C TYR A 64 11.68 5.16 9.89
N VAL A 65 10.55 5.27 10.57
CA VAL A 65 9.56 6.31 10.32
C VAL A 65 9.76 7.39 11.36
N ASP A 66 10.01 8.61 10.92
CA ASP A 66 10.19 9.75 11.81
C ASP A 66 8.88 10.02 12.56
N SER A 67 8.96 10.10 13.88
CA SER A 67 7.80 10.45 14.72
C SER A 67 7.24 11.85 14.39
N ASP A 68 8.10 12.75 13.90
CA ASP A 68 7.71 14.11 13.50
C ASP A 68 6.96 14.12 12.14
N ALA A 69 7.08 13.04 11.33
CA ALA A 69 6.30 12.87 10.11
C ALA A 69 4.80 12.72 10.37
N THR A 70 4.42 12.41 11.60
CA THR A 70 3.00 12.26 12.03
C THR A 70 2.42 13.54 12.63
N LEU A 71 2.83 14.72 12.14
CA LEU A 71 2.45 16.08 12.54
C LEU A 71 1.27 16.17 13.54
N ASP A 72 1.59 16.67 14.75
CA ASP A 72 0.69 17.22 15.79
C ASP A 72 -0.49 16.37 16.32
N LYS A 73 -0.75 15.19 15.76
CA LYS A 73 -1.76 14.24 16.31
C LYS A 73 -1.32 12.79 16.11
N PRO A 74 -0.86 12.10 17.14
CA PRO A 74 -0.62 10.66 17.09
C PRO A 74 -1.96 9.89 17.14
N SER A 75 -2.82 10.07 16.13
CA SER A 75 -4.12 9.39 16.08
C SER A 75 -4.10 8.12 15.21
N SER A 76 -3.05 7.93 14.41
CA SER A 76 -2.93 6.74 13.56
C SER A 76 -1.70 5.95 13.97
N PRO A 77 -1.85 4.73 14.49
CA PRO A 77 -0.72 3.87 14.79
C PRO A 77 0.01 3.50 13.48
N VAL A 78 1.32 3.66 13.46
CA VAL A 78 2.20 3.19 12.38
C VAL A 78 2.87 1.91 12.86
N MET A 79 2.70 0.82 12.12
CA MET A 79 3.20 -0.50 12.50
C MET A 79 3.96 -1.17 11.38
N PRO A 80 5.16 -1.70 11.64
CA PRO A 80 5.81 -2.63 10.72
C PRO A 80 5.04 -3.96 10.70
N ILE A 81 4.93 -4.55 9.51
CA ILE A 81 4.36 -5.88 9.32
C ILE A 81 5.34 -6.79 8.58
N ALA A 82 5.24 -8.10 8.82
CA ALA A 82 6.03 -9.08 8.10
C ALA A 82 5.52 -9.19 6.66
N ASP A 83 6.44 -9.10 5.71
CA ASP A 83 6.16 -9.24 4.28
C ASP A 83 7.13 -10.24 3.60
N TYR A 84 7.78 -11.08 4.40
CA TYR A 84 8.71 -12.10 3.93
C TYR A 84 8.27 -13.50 4.38
N VAL A 85 8.58 -14.48 3.55
CA VAL A 85 8.48 -15.91 3.89
C VAL A 85 9.88 -16.45 4.03
N SER A 86 10.23 -16.98 5.20
CA SER A 86 11.44 -17.76 5.38
C SER A 86 11.23 -19.13 4.74
N ASP A 87 11.83 -19.40 3.58
CA ASP A 87 11.98 -20.76 3.07
C ASP A 87 13.01 -21.48 3.94
N PHE A 88 12.53 -22.32 4.84
CA PHE A 88 13.37 -23.30 5.51
C PHE A 88 13.65 -24.46 4.53
N ASP A 89 14.62 -24.27 3.64
CA ASP A 89 15.27 -25.38 2.98
C ASP A 89 16.50 -25.74 3.81
N ALA A 90 16.47 -26.94 4.40
CA ALA A 90 17.44 -27.42 5.39
C ALA A 90 18.88 -27.57 4.85
N ASP A 91 19.14 -27.28 3.57
CA ASP A 91 20.42 -27.54 2.91
C ASP A 91 21.11 -26.31 2.31
N ASN A 92 20.55 -25.10 2.40
CA ASN A 92 21.22 -23.90 1.89
C ASN A 92 20.90 -22.68 2.75
N ASP A 93 21.96 -21.86 2.97
CA ASP A 93 21.96 -20.56 3.63
C ASP A 93 20.60 -19.85 3.62
N GLU A 94 20.19 -19.32 4.78
CA GLU A 94 18.99 -18.49 4.99
C GLU A 94 18.88 -17.39 3.92
N GLN A 95 18.40 -17.72 2.75
CA GLN A 95 17.94 -16.73 1.80
C GLN A 95 16.54 -16.31 2.24
N ILE A 96 16.45 -15.19 2.94
CA ILE A 96 15.21 -14.47 3.15
C ILE A 96 14.66 -14.13 1.76
N ARG A 97 13.73 -14.96 1.27
CA ARG A 97 13.02 -14.68 0.02
C ARG A 97 11.86 -13.77 0.33
N THR A 98 11.84 -12.62 -0.32
CA THR A 98 10.71 -11.71 -0.23
C THR A 98 9.47 -12.39 -0.74
N GLY A 99 8.40 -12.43 0.06
CA GLY A 99 7.11 -13.00 -0.35
C GLY A 99 6.42 -12.20 -1.45
N GLY A 100 6.94 -11.03 -1.78
CA GLY A 100 6.38 -10.11 -2.76
C GLY A 100 5.14 -9.37 -2.26
N ALA A 101 4.56 -8.55 -3.13
CA ALA A 101 3.47 -7.66 -2.78
C ALA A 101 2.23 -8.39 -2.21
N LEU A 102 1.91 -9.60 -2.69
CA LEU A 102 0.74 -10.35 -2.19
C LEU A 102 0.90 -10.80 -0.74
N VAL A 103 2.13 -11.19 -0.33
CA VAL A 103 2.38 -11.58 1.06
C VAL A 103 2.27 -10.37 1.99
N ALA A 104 2.77 -9.22 1.55
CA ALA A 104 2.63 -7.97 2.30
C ALA A 104 1.15 -7.55 2.45
N ILE A 105 0.36 -7.69 1.37
CA ILE A 105 -1.09 -7.40 1.40
C ILE A 105 -1.82 -8.39 2.32
N GLU A 106 -1.50 -9.67 2.24
CA GLU A 106 -2.10 -10.71 3.09
C GLU A 106 -1.80 -10.45 4.57
N SER A 107 -0.53 -10.17 4.91
CA SER A 107 -0.13 -9.81 6.28
C SER A 107 -0.86 -8.56 6.80
N ALA A 108 -1.08 -7.56 5.94
CA ALA A 108 -1.86 -6.38 6.28
C ALA A 108 -3.34 -6.72 6.54
N LEU A 109 -3.94 -7.54 5.69
CA LEU A 109 -5.32 -8.00 5.86
C LEU A 109 -5.48 -8.79 7.16
N GLN A 110 -4.58 -9.73 7.46
CA GLN A 110 -4.58 -10.47 8.72
C GLN A 110 -4.46 -9.55 9.94
N THR A 111 -3.60 -8.55 9.87
CA THR A 111 -3.41 -7.58 10.96
C THR A 111 -4.70 -6.80 11.26
N LEU A 112 -5.47 -6.47 10.21
CA LEU A 112 -6.72 -5.72 10.35
C LEU A 112 -7.92 -6.60 10.70
N THR A 113 -7.93 -7.88 10.35
CA THR A 113 -9.04 -8.82 10.60
C THR A 113 -8.85 -9.70 11.82
N GLY A 114 -7.62 -9.80 12.35
CA GLY A 114 -7.26 -10.69 13.44
C GLY A 114 -8.03 -10.45 14.73
N SER A 115 -8.25 -11.52 15.51
CA SER A 115 -9.00 -11.51 16.77
C SER A 115 -8.38 -10.62 17.86
N ASN A 116 -7.11 -10.29 17.72
CA ASN A 116 -6.38 -9.34 18.60
C ASN A 116 -6.38 -7.93 18.01
N ASN A 117 -7.42 -7.58 17.23
CA ASN A 117 -7.50 -6.31 16.56
C ASN A 117 -7.37 -5.16 17.57
N LEU A 118 -6.15 -4.63 17.72
CA LEU A 118 -5.81 -3.47 18.55
C LEU A 118 -6.51 -2.20 18.01
N PHE A 119 -7.11 -2.31 16.84
CA PHE A 119 -7.73 -1.23 16.08
C PHE A 119 -9.24 -1.42 15.97
N THR A 120 -9.92 -1.81 17.07
CA THR A 120 -11.38 -1.75 17.08
C THR A 120 -11.82 -0.32 16.77
N THR A 121 -11.86 -0.01 15.49
CA THR A 121 -12.64 1.13 15.02
C THR A 121 -14.09 0.79 15.33
N ASN A 122 -14.78 1.65 16.06
CA ASN A 122 -16.24 1.55 16.29
C ASN A 122 -17.02 1.58 14.97
N ASN A 123 -16.34 1.46 13.85
CA ASN A 123 -16.87 1.58 12.51
C ASN A 123 -17.02 0.20 11.87
N GLN A 124 -18.17 -0.43 12.07
CA GLN A 124 -18.57 -1.70 11.44
C GLN A 124 -18.61 -1.65 9.89
N ARG A 125 -18.35 -0.50 9.29
CA ARG A 125 -18.37 -0.28 7.83
C ARG A 125 -16.98 -0.31 7.19
N ALA A 126 -15.93 -0.19 7.97
CA ALA A 126 -14.56 -0.19 7.45
C ALA A 126 -14.20 -1.59 6.92
N SER A 127 -14.15 -1.74 5.61
CA SER A 127 -13.98 -3.03 4.93
C SER A 127 -12.89 -3.02 3.87
N TRP A 128 -12.20 -1.90 3.65
CA TRP A 128 -11.22 -1.76 2.60
C TRP A 128 -9.84 -1.41 3.16
N LEU A 129 -8.82 -2.12 2.67
CA LEU A 129 -7.40 -1.81 2.84
C LEU A 129 -6.93 -1.00 1.64
N LEU A 130 -6.34 0.17 1.86
CA LEU A 130 -5.65 0.92 0.81
C LEU A 130 -4.21 0.42 0.68
N VAL A 131 -3.84 0.00 -0.51
CA VAL A 131 -2.48 -0.44 -0.86
C VAL A 131 -1.77 0.66 -1.62
N MET A 132 -0.58 1.06 -1.14
CA MET A 132 0.29 2.06 -1.73
C MET A 132 1.70 1.51 -1.90
N SER A 133 2.24 1.63 -3.10
CA SER A 133 3.63 1.27 -3.39
C SER A 133 4.56 2.50 -3.30
N CYS A 134 5.76 2.32 -2.72
CA CYS A 134 6.78 3.37 -2.60
C CYS A 134 7.41 3.81 -3.94
N ASP A 135 6.96 3.33 -5.09
CA ASP A 135 7.40 3.84 -6.40
C ASP A 135 6.42 4.87 -6.98
N SER A 136 5.70 5.56 -6.13
CA SER A 136 4.75 6.61 -6.47
C SER A 136 4.95 7.82 -5.57
N LEU A 137 4.71 9.02 -6.09
CA LEU A 137 4.60 10.28 -5.36
C LEU A 137 3.15 10.79 -5.29
N ILE A 138 2.17 9.97 -5.70
CA ILE A 138 0.76 10.32 -5.53
C ILE A 138 0.46 10.42 -4.03
N PRO A 139 -0.09 11.54 -3.53
CA PRO A 139 -0.52 11.62 -2.14
C PRO A 139 -1.54 10.52 -1.81
N VAL A 140 -1.37 9.88 -0.66
CA VAL A 140 -2.26 8.78 -0.24
C VAL A 140 -3.71 9.26 -0.12
N THR A 141 -3.91 10.51 0.31
CA THR A 141 -5.21 11.17 0.39
C THR A 141 -5.90 11.28 -0.96
N ASP A 142 -5.15 11.67 -1.99
CA ASP A 142 -5.69 11.84 -3.35
C ASP A 142 -6.03 10.48 -3.96
N LEU A 143 -5.16 9.48 -3.74
CA LEU A 143 -5.42 8.11 -4.16
C LEU A 143 -6.71 7.58 -3.52
N TRP A 144 -6.87 7.77 -2.20
CA TRP A 144 -8.10 7.41 -1.50
C TRP A 144 -9.33 8.12 -2.08
N GLN A 145 -9.28 9.44 -2.23
CA GLN A 145 -10.38 10.22 -2.79
C GLN A 145 -10.80 9.72 -4.18
N LYS A 146 -9.86 9.28 -5.00
CA LYS A 146 -10.13 8.70 -6.31
C LYS A 146 -10.79 7.34 -6.22
N LEU A 147 -10.24 6.44 -5.42
CA LEU A 147 -10.67 5.03 -5.38
C LEU A 147 -12.00 4.83 -4.64
N GLN A 148 -12.26 5.58 -3.56
CA GLN A 148 -13.49 5.46 -2.77
C GLN A 148 -14.77 5.69 -3.59
N GLN A 149 -14.70 6.48 -4.67
CA GLN A 149 -15.83 6.76 -5.56
C GLN A 149 -16.42 5.47 -6.19
N ALA A 150 -15.59 4.43 -6.32
CA ALA A 150 -16.02 3.17 -6.91
C ALA A 150 -16.58 2.17 -5.90
N ILE A 151 -16.43 2.39 -4.60
CA ILE A 151 -16.83 1.42 -3.55
C ILE A 151 -18.33 1.07 -3.67
N ASN A 152 -19.18 2.07 -3.71
CA ASN A 152 -20.64 1.87 -3.76
C ASN A 152 -21.14 1.20 -5.05
N THR A 153 -20.29 1.15 -6.07
CA THR A 153 -20.59 0.56 -7.39
C THR A 153 -19.76 -0.68 -7.67
N ALA A 154 -19.01 -1.17 -6.67
CA ALA A 154 -18.12 -2.32 -6.83
C ALA A 154 -18.90 -3.66 -6.87
N ALA A 155 -20.16 -3.69 -6.46
CA ALA A 155 -21.01 -4.88 -6.47
C ALA A 155 -20.29 -6.13 -5.91
N ASN A 156 -19.84 -7.03 -6.80
CA ASN A 156 -19.15 -8.28 -6.43
C ASN A 156 -17.62 -8.18 -6.57
N GLN A 157 -17.08 -7.01 -6.95
CA GLN A 157 -15.63 -6.83 -7.04
C GLN A 157 -15.06 -6.57 -5.65
N ARG A 158 -13.96 -7.25 -5.35
CA ARG A 158 -13.27 -7.17 -4.05
C ARG A 158 -11.92 -6.48 -4.14
N VAL A 159 -11.52 -6.05 -5.35
CA VAL A 159 -10.35 -5.22 -5.62
C VAL A 159 -10.75 -4.05 -6.50
N ILE A 160 -10.29 -2.85 -6.18
CA ILE A 160 -10.46 -1.65 -7.01
C ILE A 160 -9.08 -1.08 -7.27
N CYS A 161 -8.68 -0.90 -8.52
CA CYS A 161 -7.39 -0.29 -8.83
C CYS A 161 -7.46 0.63 -10.05
N LEU A 162 -6.38 1.38 -10.26
CA LEU A 162 -6.24 2.27 -11.40
C LEU A 162 -5.84 1.48 -12.65
N LYS A 163 -6.26 1.97 -13.81
CA LYS A 163 -5.92 1.45 -15.13
C LYS A 163 -5.70 2.58 -16.11
N ASP A 164 -4.61 2.52 -16.86
CA ASP A 164 -4.42 3.30 -18.08
C ASP A 164 -4.76 2.46 -19.33
N ASN A 165 -4.37 2.93 -20.53
CA ASN A 165 -4.66 2.25 -21.78
C ASN A 165 -3.97 0.87 -21.90
N SER A 166 -2.89 0.63 -21.18
CA SER A 166 -2.00 -0.52 -21.35
C SER A 166 -1.73 -1.30 -20.05
N HIS A 167 -1.89 -0.66 -18.86
CA HIS A 167 -1.48 -1.24 -17.61
C HIS A 167 -2.55 -1.11 -16.52
N LEU A 168 -2.59 -2.13 -15.64
CA LEU A 168 -3.26 -2.07 -14.34
C LEU A 168 -2.23 -1.69 -13.27
N TYR A 169 -2.68 -0.92 -12.29
CA TYR A 169 -1.88 -0.48 -11.15
C TYR A 169 -2.42 -1.10 -9.84
N PRO A 170 -2.25 -2.41 -9.65
CA PRO A 170 -2.85 -3.12 -8.51
C PRO A 170 -2.26 -2.68 -7.16
N LEU A 171 -1.04 -2.15 -7.14
CA LEU A 171 -0.39 -1.65 -5.93
C LEU A 171 -0.70 -0.17 -5.65
N LEU A 172 -1.64 0.40 -6.38
CA LEU A 172 -2.33 1.67 -6.13
C LEU A 172 -3.84 1.36 -6.15
N GLY A 173 -4.32 0.71 -5.09
CA GLY A 173 -5.66 0.14 -5.10
C GLY A 173 -6.26 -0.14 -3.72
N LEU A 174 -7.54 -0.53 -3.73
CA LEU A 174 -8.28 -0.97 -2.56
C LEU A 174 -8.49 -2.48 -2.64
N TYR A 175 -8.32 -3.16 -1.51
CA TYR A 175 -8.53 -4.58 -1.32
C TYR A 175 -9.56 -4.77 -0.20
N HIS A 176 -10.65 -5.47 -0.50
CA HIS A 176 -11.67 -5.73 0.51
C HIS A 176 -11.16 -6.74 1.55
N LEU A 177 -11.47 -6.53 2.82
CA LEU A 177 -10.92 -7.37 3.89
C LEU A 177 -11.32 -8.84 3.78
N ASP A 178 -12.47 -9.16 3.18
CA ASP A 178 -12.96 -10.53 3.02
C ASP A 178 -12.18 -11.39 2.01
N ILE A 179 -11.25 -10.81 1.26
CA ILE A 179 -10.40 -11.60 0.34
C ILE A 179 -9.27 -12.32 1.07
N GLU A 180 -9.01 -12.01 2.34
CA GLU A 180 -7.88 -12.55 3.09
C GLU A 180 -7.80 -14.10 3.00
N PRO A 181 -8.87 -14.88 3.26
CA PRO A 181 -8.80 -16.33 3.18
C PRO A 181 -8.45 -16.84 1.77
N ASP A 182 -8.99 -16.21 0.72
CA ASP A 182 -8.71 -16.57 -0.67
C ASP A 182 -7.27 -16.24 -1.04
N LEU A 183 -6.76 -15.07 -0.58
CA LEU A 183 -5.39 -14.66 -0.81
C LEU A 183 -4.40 -15.57 -0.10
N LYS A 184 -4.69 -15.93 1.16
CA LYS A 184 -3.88 -16.89 1.90
C LYS A 184 -3.81 -18.22 1.18
N ALA A 185 -4.94 -18.78 0.76
CA ALA A 185 -4.98 -20.05 0.03
C ALA A 185 -4.19 -19.98 -1.30
N TYR A 186 -4.27 -18.85 -2.01
CA TYR A 186 -3.50 -18.61 -3.22
C TYR A 186 -1.99 -18.60 -2.96
N ILE A 187 -1.54 -17.92 -1.89
CA ILE A 187 -0.14 -17.89 -1.46
C ILE A 187 0.33 -19.28 -1.01
N ASP A 188 -0.46 -19.99 -0.21
CA ASP A 188 -0.15 -21.34 0.29
C ASP A 188 -0.02 -22.37 -0.84
N SER A 189 -0.70 -22.13 -1.98
CA SER A 189 -0.52 -22.94 -3.21
C SER A 189 0.79 -22.64 -3.98
N GLY A 190 1.66 -21.80 -3.45
CA GLY A 190 2.93 -21.40 -4.07
C GLY A 190 2.83 -20.25 -5.08
N GLN A 191 1.65 -19.67 -5.26
CA GLN A 191 1.44 -18.56 -6.19
C GLN A 191 1.88 -17.22 -5.59
N ARG A 192 2.43 -16.32 -6.44
CA ARG A 192 2.94 -15.01 -6.01
C ARG A 192 2.58 -13.85 -6.95
N ARG A 193 1.94 -14.14 -8.08
CA ARG A 193 1.64 -13.14 -9.10
C ARG A 193 0.34 -12.41 -8.77
N VAL A 194 0.39 -11.08 -8.71
CA VAL A 194 -0.76 -10.23 -8.37
C VAL A 194 -1.88 -10.34 -9.43
N MET A 195 -1.53 -10.23 -10.70
CA MET A 195 -2.51 -10.15 -11.78
C MET A 195 -3.46 -11.37 -11.87
N PRO A 196 -2.98 -12.63 -11.87
CA PRO A 196 -3.87 -13.77 -11.91
C PRO A 196 -4.81 -13.85 -10.70
N PHE A 197 -4.38 -13.37 -9.54
CA PHE A 197 -5.21 -13.35 -8.33
C PHE A 197 -6.34 -12.34 -8.44
N ILE A 198 -6.05 -11.10 -8.83
CA ILE A 198 -7.06 -10.03 -8.81
C ILE A 198 -8.00 -10.05 -10.01
N GLN A 199 -7.57 -10.60 -11.16
CA GLN A 199 -8.31 -10.54 -12.42
C GLN A 199 -9.77 -10.96 -12.34
N PRO A 200 -10.17 -12.01 -11.57
CA PRO A 200 -11.58 -12.40 -11.46
C PRO A 200 -12.46 -11.43 -10.67
N MET A 201 -11.86 -10.55 -9.86
CA MET A 201 -12.58 -9.75 -8.86
C MET A 201 -12.22 -8.26 -8.88
N VAL A 202 -11.51 -7.81 -9.92
CA VAL A 202 -11.04 -6.41 -10.00
C VAL A 202 -12.05 -5.52 -10.70
N LYS A 203 -12.27 -4.34 -10.11
CA LYS A 203 -12.88 -3.18 -10.75
C LYS A 203 -11.80 -2.14 -11.04
N THR A 204 -11.85 -1.55 -12.22
CA THR A 204 -10.85 -0.55 -12.62
C THR A 204 -11.45 0.84 -12.70
N LEU A 205 -10.65 1.83 -12.30
CA LEU A 205 -10.90 3.24 -12.55
C LEU A 205 -9.85 3.81 -13.51
N PRO A 206 -10.20 4.80 -14.33
CA PRO A 206 -9.23 5.45 -15.20
C PRO A 206 -8.10 6.06 -14.38
N PHE A 207 -6.86 5.81 -14.79
CA PHE A 207 -5.68 6.45 -14.23
C PHE A 207 -5.73 7.95 -14.53
N THR A 208 -5.40 8.78 -13.54
CA THR A 208 -5.38 10.23 -13.71
C THR A 208 -4.16 10.63 -14.53
N GLN A 209 -4.34 11.37 -15.60
CA GLN A 209 -3.27 11.73 -16.54
C GLN A 209 -2.11 12.47 -15.85
N ASP A 210 -2.43 13.39 -14.92
CA ASP A 210 -1.44 14.16 -14.19
C ASP A 210 -0.55 13.30 -13.26
N TRP A 211 -0.99 12.08 -12.93
CA TRP A 211 -0.25 11.16 -12.09
C TRP A 211 0.77 10.30 -12.83
N GLN A 212 0.77 10.32 -14.18
CA GLN A 212 1.68 9.49 -14.98
C GLN A 212 3.14 9.75 -14.65
N HIS A 213 3.50 11.01 -14.39
CA HIS A 213 4.86 11.41 -14.04
C HIS A 213 5.22 11.13 -12.56
N LEU A 214 4.22 10.82 -11.74
CA LEU A 214 4.38 10.59 -10.30
C LEU A 214 4.52 9.12 -9.93
N THR A 215 4.52 8.19 -10.90
CA THR A 215 4.47 6.74 -10.63
C THR A 215 5.50 5.94 -11.39
N ASN A 216 5.80 4.73 -10.87
CA ASN A 216 6.66 3.72 -11.50
C ASN A 216 8.10 4.20 -11.77
N PHE A 217 8.64 5.10 -10.97
CA PHE A 217 10.04 5.47 -11.09
C PHE A 217 10.93 4.32 -10.61
N ASN A 218 11.78 3.82 -11.50
CA ASN A 218 12.68 2.69 -11.27
C ASN A 218 14.16 3.06 -11.43
N MET A 219 14.41 4.28 -11.91
CA MET A 219 15.73 4.87 -12.13
C MET A 219 15.84 6.22 -11.41
N PRO A 220 17.03 6.66 -10.98
CA PRO A 220 17.21 7.97 -10.31
C PRO A 220 16.64 9.14 -11.11
N GLN A 221 16.84 9.16 -12.43
CA GLN A 221 16.34 10.23 -13.30
C GLN A 221 14.81 10.29 -13.35
N GLU A 222 14.13 9.11 -13.30
CA GLU A 222 12.67 9.05 -13.24
C GLU A 222 12.14 9.60 -11.91
N PHE A 223 12.85 9.33 -10.80
CA PHE A 223 12.52 9.91 -9.50
C PHE A 223 12.71 11.43 -9.47
N GLU A 224 13.80 11.94 -10.04
CA GLU A 224 14.02 13.40 -10.18
C GLU A 224 12.91 14.07 -10.99
N GLN A 225 12.50 13.44 -12.09
CA GLN A 225 11.37 13.92 -12.91
C GLN A 225 10.04 13.90 -12.13
N ALA A 226 9.80 12.83 -11.37
CA ALA A 226 8.61 12.73 -10.52
C ALA A 226 8.60 13.83 -9.45
N CYS A 227 9.76 14.09 -8.81
CA CYS A 227 9.90 15.17 -7.84
C CYS A 227 9.63 16.55 -8.45
N ALA A 228 10.11 16.79 -9.68
CA ALA A 228 9.88 18.05 -10.39
C ALA A 228 8.41 18.26 -10.80
N ALA A 229 7.63 17.19 -10.87
CA ALA A 229 6.20 17.24 -11.18
C ALA A 229 5.30 17.41 -9.94
N LEU A 230 5.88 17.39 -8.73
CA LEU A 230 5.11 17.69 -7.51
C LEU A 230 4.62 19.14 -7.53
N PRO A 231 3.37 19.42 -7.15
CA PRO A 231 2.88 20.77 -6.99
C PRO A 231 3.70 21.50 -5.90
N THR A 232 4.18 22.67 -6.23
CA THR A 232 4.90 23.57 -5.31
C THR A 232 3.96 24.21 -4.31
#